data_30526e868cdc0b4be53fe3eff3122c56
#
_entry.id   30526e868cdc0b4be53fe3eff3122c56
#
_cell.length_a   1.000
_cell.length_b   1.000
_cell.length_c   1.000
_cell.angle_alpha   90.00
_cell.angle_beta   90.00
_cell.angle_gamma   90.00
#
_symmetry.space_group_name_H-M   'P 1'
#
loop_
_entity.id
_entity.type
_entity.pdbx_description
1 polymer ?
#
loop_
_entity_poly.entity_id
_entity_poly.type
_entity_poly.pdbx_seq_one_letter_code
_entity_poly.pdbx_strand_id
1 'polypeptide(L)'
;FFKVVVLLSAAVTVLMSAPYLRVEGLKAGEYYFLILCATVGMMFMSSGLELITLFIGLETMAMSFYVLAGYLKPNPRSNEAAVKYFLLGAFSLGILLYGMSLLYGATGTTRLAGIAEALAGQETSAVLVLAVILVGAGMGFKIAAVPFHMWAPDVYEGAPTPVTAFLSVGSKAASFAMLLRIFVEGLPALGDEWRTMFWVLAAITMTVGNIAALTQSNLKRMLAYSSIAHAGYLLIGVVVGTERGVAAMLVYLGVYLFMQLGAFAIVTAMRRSDIIGDELKDLNGLFKRSPAVGFAMLCFMLSLGGIPPTAGFMGKMWLFGAAIDAGEIWLVVIAVVNSAISAYYYLRVVVFMWINEDEPVGSPITLGPAMALALGIAVLGTLVLGVYPQALFSEAQSAAATLDGISSAVSPR
;
A
#
# COMPACT_ATOMS: atom_id res chain seq x y z
N PHE A 1 -13.90 -7.88 2.25
CA PHE A 1 -13.30 -6.54 2.25
C PHE A 1 -12.11 -6.44 1.29
N PHE A 2 -11.00 -7.15 1.52
CA PHE A 2 -9.78 -7.06 0.70
C PHE A 2 -10.02 -7.28 -0.80
N LYS A 3 -10.85 -8.28 -1.16
CA LYS A 3 -11.20 -8.55 -2.56
C LYS A 3 -11.88 -7.36 -3.24
N VAL A 4 -12.75 -6.64 -2.53
CA VAL A 4 -13.40 -5.43 -3.05
C VAL A 4 -12.38 -4.32 -3.28
N VAL A 5 -11.46 -4.10 -2.33
CA VAL A 5 -10.36 -3.13 -2.47
C VAL A 5 -9.48 -3.46 -3.67
N VAL A 6 -9.11 -4.73 -3.86
CA VAL A 6 -8.31 -5.21 -4.99
C VAL A 6 -9.05 -4.98 -6.32
N LEU A 7 -10.33 -5.34 -6.40
CA LEU A 7 -11.11 -5.16 -7.63
C LEU A 7 -11.33 -3.70 -7.99
N LEU A 8 -11.62 -2.85 -7.00
CA LEU A 8 -11.74 -1.40 -7.21
C LEU A 8 -10.41 -0.80 -7.68
N SER A 9 -9.28 -1.20 -7.07
CA SER A 9 -7.97 -0.73 -7.50
C SER A 9 -7.64 -1.16 -8.93
N ALA A 10 -7.97 -2.40 -9.30
CA ALA A 10 -7.80 -2.89 -10.66
C ALA A 10 -8.69 -2.12 -11.67
N ALA A 11 -9.96 -1.91 -11.34
CA ALA A 11 -10.90 -1.18 -12.19
C ALA A 11 -10.46 0.27 -12.45
N VAL A 12 -10.08 1.01 -11.39
CA VAL A 12 -9.57 2.37 -11.51
C VAL A 12 -8.27 2.39 -12.33
N THR A 13 -7.38 1.42 -12.11
CA THR A 13 -6.14 1.29 -12.87
C THR A 13 -6.41 1.06 -14.36
N VAL A 14 -7.35 0.19 -14.72
CA VAL A 14 -7.75 -0.04 -16.12
C VAL A 14 -8.25 1.25 -16.76
N LEU A 15 -9.09 2.03 -16.06
CA LEU A 15 -9.57 3.32 -16.54
C LEU A 15 -8.44 4.32 -16.79
N MET A 16 -7.46 4.40 -15.88
CA MET A 16 -6.30 5.29 -16.00
C MET A 16 -5.35 4.84 -17.12
N SER A 17 -5.24 3.53 -17.34
CA SER A 17 -4.29 2.96 -18.30
C SER A 17 -4.66 3.24 -19.75
N ALA A 18 -5.94 3.33 -20.09
CA ALA A 18 -6.39 3.51 -21.47
C ALA A 18 -5.81 4.77 -22.16
N PRO A 19 -5.88 5.98 -21.58
CA PRO A 19 -5.24 7.16 -22.15
C PRO A 19 -3.70 7.07 -22.11
N TYR A 20 -3.13 6.52 -21.05
CA TYR A 20 -1.69 6.39 -20.88
C TYR A 20 -1.05 5.53 -21.98
N LEU A 21 -1.61 4.34 -22.23
CA LEU A 21 -1.12 3.42 -23.26
C LEU A 21 -1.17 4.04 -24.68
N ARG A 22 -2.15 4.89 -24.95
CA ARG A 22 -2.24 5.63 -26.23
C ARG A 22 -1.13 6.65 -26.40
N VAL A 23 -0.81 7.40 -25.32
CA VAL A 23 0.28 8.40 -25.33
C VAL A 23 1.63 7.72 -25.52
N GLU A 24 1.86 6.58 -24.88
CA GLU A 24 3.09 5.80 -24.97
C GLU A 24 3.18 4.91 -26.22
N GLY A 25 2.10 4.80 -27.02
CA GLY A 25 2.06 3.94 -28.21
C GLY A 25 2.16 2.44 -27.90
N LEU A 26 1.70 2.01 -26.72
CA LEU A 26 1.86 0.65 -26.23
C LEU A 26 0.67 -0.26 -26.61
N LYS A 27 0.96 -1.56 -26.79
CA LYS A 27 -0.07 -2.58 -27.01
C LYS A 27 -0.86 -2.83 -25.74
N ALA A 28 -2.19 -2.80 -25.82
CA ALA A 28 -3.08 -2.90 -24.67
C ALA A 28 -3.35 -4.36 -24.22
N GLY A 29 -3.35 -5.34 -25.12
CA GLY A 29 -3.79 -6.71 -24.83
C GLY A 29 -2.96 -7.40 -23.73
N GLU A 30 -1.65 -7.48 -23.91
CA GLU A 30 -0.73 -8.10 -22.95
C GLU A 30 -0.70 -7.33 -21.62
N TYR A 31 -0.82 -6.01 -21.68
CA TYR A 31 -0.85 -5.16 -20.49
C TYR A 31 -2.07 -5.47 -19.60
N TYR A 32 -3.26 -5.50 -20.18
CA TYR A 32 -4.48 -5.80 -19.42
C TYR A 32 -4.51 -7.26 -18.94
N PHE A 33 -3.99 -8.20 -19.74
CA PHE A 33 -3.84 -9.58 -19.31
C PHE A 33 -3.00 -9.68 -18.04
N LEU A 34 -1.87 -8.98 -17.97
CA LEU A 34 -1.01 -8.97 -16.77
C LEU A 34 -1.69 -8.30 -15.57
N ILE A 35 -2.48 -7.23 -15.78
CA ILE A 35 -3.30 -6.63 -14.72
C ILE A 35 -4.30 -7.65 -14.15
N LEU A 36 -4.95 -8.43 -15.01
CA LEU A 36 -5.88 -9.48 -14.59
C LEU A 36 -5.16 -10.62 -13.84
N CYS A 37 -4.01 -11.06 -14.32
CA CYS A 37 -3.19 -12.06 -13.63
C CYS A 37 -2.77 -11.57 -12.23
N ALA A 38 -2.30 -10.31 -12.12
CA ALA A 38 -1.98 -9.72 -10.83
C ALA A 38 -3.20 -9.67 -9.91
N THR A 39 -4.37 -9.30 -10.44
CA THR A 39 -5.63 -9.27 -9.68
C THR A 39 -6.01 -10.66 -9.17
N VAL A 40 -5.93 -11.70 -9.99
CA VAL A 40 -6.19 -13.09 -9.59
C VAL A 40 -5.23 -13.53 -8.48
N GLY A 41 -3.92 -13.22 -8.61
CA GLY A 41 -2.94 -13.50 -7.56
C GLY A 41 -3.31 -12.84 -6.23
N MET A 42 -3.70 -11.56 -6.26
CA MET A 42 -4.15 -10.81 -5.08
C MET A 42 -5.44 -11.40 -4.46
N MET A 43 -6.34 -11.93 -5.27
CA MET A 43 -7.56 -12.60 -4.80
C MET A 43 -7.22 -13.87 -4.01
N PHE A 44 -6.25 -14.68 -4.48
CA PHE A 44 -5.75 -15.85 -3.75
C PHE A 44 -5.05 -15.47 -2.44
N MET A 45 -4.19 -14.44 -2.44
CA MET A 45 -3.57 -13.90 -1.22
C MET A 45 -4.61 -13.48 -0.18
N SER A 46 -5.72 -12.92 -0.62
CA SER A 46 -6.79 -12.45 0.27
C SER A 46 -7.66 -13.56 0.87
N SER A 47 -7.71 -14.75 0.28
CA SER A 47 -8.62 -15.81 0.69
C SER A 47 -7.95 -17.18 0.91
N GLY A 48 -6.64 -17.30 0.71
CA GLY A 48 -5.94 -18.56 0.94
C GLY A 48 -5.96 -18.97 2.42
N LEU A 49 -6.22 -20.24 2.69
CA LEU A 49 -6.22 -20.85 4.02
C LEU A 49 -5.01 -21.76 4.26
N GLU A 50 -4.10 -21.77 3.30
CA GLU A 50 -2.89 -22.59 3.32
C GLU A 50 -1.69 -21.77 2.83
N LEU A 51 -0.51 -22.03 3.40
CA LEU A 51 0.73 -21.37 3.02
C LEU A 51 1.03 -21.51 1.52
N ILE A 52 0.74 -22.68 0.91
CA ILE A 52 0.97 -22.92 -0.52
C ILE A 52 0.07 -22.05 -1.38
N THR A 53 -1.22 -21.95 -1.06
CA THR A 53 -2.17 -21.12 -1.80
C THR A 53 -1.81 -19.63 -1.71
N LEU A 54 -1.41 -19.17 -0.53
CA LEU A 54 -0.95 -17.82 -0.30
C LEU A 54 0.32 -17.52 -1.09
N PHE A 55 1.28 -18.45 -1.11
CA PHE A 55 2.52 -18.33 -1.85
C PHE A 55 2.28 -18.28 -3.37
N ILE A 56 1.45 -19.18 -3.93
CA ILE A 56 1.10 -19.17 -5.36
C ILE A 56 0.40 -17.86 -5.75
N GLY A 57 -0.52 -17.38 -4.91
CA GLY A 57 -1.18 -16.11 -5.12
C GLY A 57 -0.19 -14.93 -5.17
N LEU A 58 0.73 -14.90 -4.21
CA LEU A 58 1.77 -13.88 -4.11
C LEU A 58 2.70 -13.93 -5.32
N GLU A 59 3.09 -15.11 -5.80
CA GLU A 59 3.98 -15.27 -6.94
C GLU A 59 3.30 -14.88 -8.25
N THR A 60 2.03 -15.28 -8.43
CA THR A 60 1.23 -14.89 -9.60
C THR A 60 1.10 -13.36 -9.69
N MET A 61 0.86 -12.69 -8.56
CA MET A 61 0.86 -11.23 -8.49
C MET A 61 2.25 -10.65 -8.80
N ALA A 62 3.30 -11.18 -8.16
CA ALA A 62 4.65 -10.64 -8.25
C ALA A 62 5.22 -10.73 -9.66
N MET A 63 5.11 -11.90 -10.33
CA MET A 63 5.57 -12.11 -11.70
C MET A 63 4.87 -11.16 -12.67
N SER A 64 3.57 -10.95 -12.50
CA SER A 64 2.82 -9.99 -13.30
C SER A 64 3.35 -8.56 -13.14
N PHE A 65 3.64 -8.13 -11.91
CA PHE A 65 4.20 -6.80 -11.65
C PHE A 65 5.65 -6.64 -12.10
N TYR A 66 6.48 -7.70 -12.06
CA TYR A 66 7.85 -7.63 -12.59
C TYR A 66 7.84 -7.29 -14.08
N VAL A 67 6.96 -7.94 -14.86
CA VAL A 67 6.80 -7.66 -16.29
C VAL A 67 6.17 -6.29 -16.53
N LEU A 68 5.13 -5.94 -15.77
CA LEU A 68 4.46 -4.64 -15.88
C LEU A 68 5.38 -3.47 -15.55
N ALA A 69 6.30 -3.60 -14.58
CA ALA A 69 7.26 -2.57 -14.22
C ALA A 69 8.19 -2.23 -15.39
N GLY A 70 8.58 -3.24 -16.19
CA GLY A 70 9.42 -3.08 -17.40
C GLY A 70 8.63 -2.92 -18.70
N TYR A 71 7.35 -2.57 -18.64
CA TYR A 71 6.50 -2.57 -19.85
C TYR A 71 6.89 -1.50 -20.86
N LEU A 72 7.52 -0.39 -20.44
CA LEU A 72 8.10 0.65 -21.29
C LEU A 72 9.49 0.24 -21.76
N LYS A 73 9.59 -0.78 -22.59
CA LYS A 73 10.85 -1.38 -23.07
C LYS A 73 11.91 -0.38 -23.56
N PRO A 74 11.57 0.71 -24.30
CA PRO A 74 12.55 1.71 -24.72
C PRO A 74 13.07 2.61 -23.57
N ASN A 75 12.42 2.60 -22.40
CA ASN A 75 12.79 3.47 -21.29
C ASN A 75 13.78 2.77 -20.35
N PRO A 76 15.04 3.24 -20.24
CA PRO A 76 16.04 2.63 -19.35
C PRO A 76 15.61 2.57 -17.89
N ARG A 77 14.88 3.60 -17.39
CA ARG A 77 14.37 3.62 -16.01
C ARG A 77 13.35 2.51 -15.76
N SER A 78 12.51 2.21 -16.75
CA SER A 78 11.53 1.12 -16.66
C SER A 78 12.22 -0.25 -16.63
N ASN A 79 13.25 -0.44 -17.45
CA ASN A 79 14.04 -1.67 -17.46
C ASN A 79 14.80 -1.87 -16.14
N GLU A 80 15.43 -0.80 -15.63
CA GLU A 80 16.09 -0.82 -14.32
C GLU A 80 15.11 -1.17 -13.18
N ALA A 81 13.93 -0.54 -13.17
CA ALA A 81 12.87 -0.83 -12.21
C ALA A 81 12.47 -2.31 -12.24
N ALA A 82 12.26 -2.89 -13.44
CA ALA A 82 11.90 -4.29 -13.59
C ALA A 82 12.99 -5.23 -13.06
N VAL A 83 14.27 -4.99 -13.43
CA VAL A 83 15.39 -5.83 -13.00
C VAL A 83 15.59 -5.75 -11.49
N LYS A 84 15.59 -4.55 -10.90
CA LYS A 84 15.70 -4.35 -9.45
C LYS A 84 14.56 -5.05 -8.72
N TYR A 85 13.31 -4.88 -9.20
CA TYR A 85 12.16 -5.48 -8.57
C TYR A 85 12.18 -7.00 -8.63
N PHE A 86 12.54 -7.56 -9.78
CA PHE A 86 12.68 -9.01 -9.96
C PHE A 86 13.79 -9.59 -9.08
N LEU A 87 15.02 -9.06 -9.12
CA LEU A 87 16.14 -9.63 -8.39
C LEU A 87 15.92 -9.55 -6.87
N LEU A 88 15.54 -8.39 -6.36
CA LEU A 88 15.28 -8.20 -4.92
C LEU A 88 14.03 -8.99 -4.48
N GLY A 89 13.03 -9.06 -5.35
CA GLY A 89 11.80 -9.82 -5.10
C GLY A 89 12.05 -11.33 -5.05
N ALA A 90 12.81 -11.88 -5.99
CA ALA A 90 13.16 -13.30 -6.01
C ALA A 90 13.97 -13.70 -4.77
N PHE A 91 14.93 -12.86 -4.35
CA PHE A 91 15.69 -13.09 -3.12
C PHE A 91 14.79 -13.09 -1.88
N SER A 92 13.92 -12.07 -1.74
CA SER A 92 12.97 -11.98 -0.63
C SER A 92 11.98 -13.16 -0.59
N LEU A 93 11.58 -13.63 -1.77
CA LEU A 93 10.72 -14.80 -1.92
C LEU A 93 11.37 -16.08 -1.41
N GLY A 94 12.66 -16.27 -1.69
CA GLY A 94 13.44 -17.40 -1.14
C GLY A 94 13.47 -17.38 0.39
N ILE A 95 13.64 -16.18 1.00
CA ILE A 95 13.59 -16.01 2.45
C ILE A 95 12.21 -16.37 3.00
N LEU A 96 11.13 -15.86 2.37
CA LEU A 96 9.75 -16.16 2.74
C LEU A 96 9.47 -17.66 2.69
N LEU A 97 9.83 -18.30 1.57
CA LEU A 97 9.60 -19.73 1.36
C LEU A 97 10.37 -20.59 2.36
N TYR A 98 11.60 -20.19 2.68
CA TYR A 98 12.39 -20.88 3.71
C TYR A 98 11.73 -20.76 5.08
N GLY A 99 11.23 -19.58 5.47
CA GLY A 99 10.45 -19.42 6.70
C GLY A 99 9.19 -20.29 6.73
N MET A 100 8.44 -20.33 5.62
CA MET A 100 7.27 -21.22 5.49
C MET A 100 7.65 -22.70 5.59
N SER A 101 8.80 -23.12 5.05
CA SER A 101 9.28 -24.49 5.14
C SER A 101 9.64 -24.89 6.57
N LEU A 102 10.19 -23.95 7.37
CA LEU A 102 10.46 -24.19 8.79
C LEU A 102 9.15 -24.34 9.59
N LEU A 103 8.12 -23.52 9.29
CA LEU A 103 6.79 -23.69 9.91
C LEU A 103 6.21 -25.07 9.57
N TYR A 104 6.27 -25.49 8.30
CA TYR A 104 5.84 -26.81 7.89
C TYR A 104 6.63 -27.93 8.59
N GLY A 105 7.96 -27.79 8.69
CA GLY A 105 8.82 -28.76 9.39
C GLY A 105 8.49 -28.89 10.87
N ALA A 106 8.07 -27.81 11.53
CA ALA A 106 7.71 -27.80 12.94
C ALA A 106 6.28 -28.33 13.21
N THR A 107 5.36 -28.16 12.25
CA THR A 107 3.91 -28.42 12.46
C THR A 107 3.37 -29.60 11.64
N GLY A 108 4.07 -30.01 10.59
CA GLY A 108 3.64 -31.07 9.67
C GLY A 108 2.48 -30.72 8.76
N THR A 109 2.04 -29.43 8.71
CA THR A 109 0.90 -28.99 7.92
C THR A 109 1.14 -27.63 7.28
N THR A 110 0.49 -27.38 6.14
CA THR A 110 0.48 -26.08 5.46
C THR A 110 -0.80 -25.28 5.72
N ARG A 111 -1.83 -25.89 6.32
CA ARG A 111 -3.09 -25.24 6.65
C ARG A 111 -2.92 -24.31 7.85
N LEU A 112 -3.36 -23.07 7.74
CA LEU A 112 -3.17 -22.06 8.80
C LEU A 112 -3.81 -22.50 10.12
N ALA A 113 -5.04 -23.01 10.10
CA ALA A 113 -5.69 -23.54 11.30
C ALA A 113 -4.91 -24.72 11.92
N GLY A 114 -4.41 -25.63 11.09
CA GLY A 114 -3.58 -26.76 11.57
C GLY A 114 -2.25 -26.32 12.16
N ILE A 115 -1.63 -25.23 11.61
CA ILE A 115 -0.43 -24.63 12.18
C ILE A 115 -0.75 -24.04 13.56
N ALA A 116 -1.85 -23.28 13.68
CA ALA A 116 -2.29 -22.69 14.93
C ALA A 116 -2.57 -23.77 16.00
N GLU A 117 -3.26 -24.86 15.63
CA GLU A 117 -3.53 -26.01 16.50
C GLU A 117 -2.25 -26.72 16.94
N ALA A 118 -1.33 -26.96 16.01
CA ALA A 118 -0.07 -27.66 16.29
C ALA A 118 0.84 -26.85 17.24
N LEU A 119 0.80 -25.51 17.17
CA LEU A 119 1.61 -24.63 18.03
C LEU A 119 0.94 -24.32 19.36
N ALA A 120 -0.34 -24.64 19.55
CA ALA A 120 -1.05 -24.37 20.78
C ALA A 120 -0.44 -25.17 21.95
N GLY A 121 0.07 -24.45 22.97
CA GLY A 121 0.68 -25.05 24.14
C GLY A 121 2.10 -25.57 23.96
N GLN A 122 2.72 -25.37 22.78
CA GLN A 122 4.14 -25.66 22.57
C GLN A 122 5.02 -24.54 23.14
N GLU A 123 6.17 -24.89 23.69
CA GLU A 123 7.20 -23.91 24.02
C GLU A 123 7.81 -23.30 22.75
N THR A 124 8.04 -22.00 22.77
CA THR A 124 8.63 -21.27 21.64
C THR A 124 10.08 -21.73 21.42
N SER A 125 10.34 -22.44 20.35
CA SER A 125 11.69 -22.89 19.99
C SER A 125 12.43 -21.85 19.14
N ALA A 126 13.76 -21.88 19.13
CA ALA A 126 14.58 -21.00 18.30
C ALA A 126 14.26 -21.16 16.78
N VAL A 127 13.85 -22.35 16.35
CA VAL A 127 13.43 -22.62 14.96
C VAL A 127 12.14 -21.87 14.63
N LEU A 128 11.17 -21.82 15.55
CA LEU A 128 9.92 -21.10 15.37
C LEU A 128 10.15 -19.57 15.34
N VAL A 129 11.01 -19.05 16.22
CA VAL A 129 11.42 -17.64 16.18
C VAL A 129 12.09 -17.30 14.84
N LEU A 130 13.00 -18.16 14.37
CA LEU A 130 13.63 -17.96 13.08
C LEU A 130 12.60 -17.99 11.94
N ALA A 131 11.64 -18.90 11.97
CA ALA A 131 10.56 -18.97 10.99
C ALA A 131 9.72 -17.69 10.96
N VAL A 132 9.33 -17.15 12.13
CA VAL A 132 8.62 -15.87 12.27
C VAL A 132 9.42 -14.72 11.64
N ILE A 133 10.73 -14.64 11.95
CA ILE A 133 11.61 -13.59 11.41
C ILE A 133 11.71 -13.68 9.87
N LEU A 134 11.90 -14.87 9.33
CA LEU A 134 12.04 -15.07 7.89
C LEU A 134 10.75 -14.79 7.13
N VAL A 135 9.61 -15.26 7.64
CA VAL A 135 8.30 -14.95 7.05
C VAL A 135 8.02 -13.45 7.17
N GLY A 136 8.32 -12.85 8.32
CA GLY A 136 8.17 -11.42 8.56
C GLY A 136 9.06 -10.56 7.64
N ALA A 137 10.30 -10.98 7.39
CA ALA A 137 11.19 -10.29 6.45
C ALA A 137 10.67 -10.35 5.01
N GLY A 138 10.21 -11.53 4.55
CA GLY A 138 9.61 -11.69 3.23
C GLY A 138 8.33 -10.87 3.05
N MET A 139 7.46 -10.85 4.06
CA MET A 139 6.27 -9.99 4.07
C MET A 139 6.63 -8.51 4.19
N GLY A 140 7.65 -8.16 4.98
CA GLY A 140 8.20 -6.81 5.08
C GLY A 140 8.64 -6.24 3.72
N PHE A 141 9.26 -7.07 2.88
CA PHE A 141 9.59 -6.70 1.51
C PHE A 141 8.32 -6.38 0.69
N LYS A 142 7.28 -7.21 0.75
CA LYS A 142 6.05 -7.04 -0.04
C LYS A 142 5.26 -5.78 0.33
N ILE A 143 5.24 -5.41 1.61
CA ILE A 143 4.62 -4.17 2.07
C ILE A 143 5.54 -2.95 1.98
N ALA A 144 6.79 -3.15 1.56
CA ALA A 144 7.86 -2.16 1.52
C ALA A 144 8.19 -1.57 2.91
N ALA A 145 8.20 -2.41 3.96
CA ALA A 145 8.65 -2.00 5.29
C ALA A 145 10.17 -1.84 5.36
N VAL A 146 10.65 -0.87 6.14
CA VAL A 146 12.10 -0.68 6.40
C VAL A 146 12.61 -1.80 7.29
N PRO A 147 13.76 -2.45 6.96
CA PRO A 147 14.74 -2.09 5.95
C PRO A 147 14.50 -2.68 4.54
N PHE A 148 13.45 -3.42 4.32
CA PHE A 148 13.18 -4.17 3.09
C PHE A 148 12.56 -3.32 1.95
N HIS A 149 12.51 -2.00 2.10
CA HIS A 149 11.81 -1.04 1.24
C HIS A 149 12.59 -0.59 0.00
N MET A 150 13.88 -0.89 -0.11
CA MET A 150 14.81 -0.26 -1.06
C MET A 150 14.38 -0.37 -2.54
N TRP A 151 13.58 -1.37 -2.87
CA TRP A 151 13.05 -1.55 -4.22
C TRP A 151 11.97 -0.53 -4.59
N ALA A 152 11.16 -0.07 -3.62
CA ALA A 152 9.93 0.65 -3.89
C ALA A 152 10.14 2.04 -4.53
N PRO A 153 11.07 2.90 -4.09
CA PRO A 153 11.28 4.20 -4.71
C PRO A 153 11.69 4.09 -6.18
N ASP A 154 12.60 3.19 -6.52
CA ASP A 154 13.10 3.01 -7.88
C ASP A 154 12.04 2.40 -8.80
N VAL A 155 11.28 1.42 -8.30
CA VAL A 155 10.19 0.79 -9.05
C VAL A 155 9.03 1.75 -9.28
N TYR A 156 8.66 2.55 -8.27
CA TYR A 156 7.56 3.52 -8.43
C TYR A 156 7.92 4.62 -9.42
N GLU A 157 9.16 5.07 -9.43
CA GLU A 157 9.65 6.07 -10.37
C GLU A 157 9.72 5.50 -11.80
N GLY A 158 10.31 4.31 -11.99
CA GLY A 158 10.61 3.76 -13.31
C GLY A 158 9.43 3.05 -13.99
N ALA A 159 8.51 2.44 -13.25
CA ALA A 159 7.36 1.74 -13.82
C ALA A 159 6.36 2.69 -14.48
N PRO A 160 5.53 2.21 -15.45
CA PRO A 160 4.40 2.97 -15.96
C PRO A 160 3.51 3.48 -14.83
N THR A 161 3.13 4.75 -14.88
CA THR A 161 2.41 5.39 -13.75
C THR A 161 1.13 4.66 -13.30
N PRO A 162 0.26 4.13 -14.21
CA PRO A 162 -0.88 3.34 -13.77
C PRO A 162 -0.50 2.02 -13.10
N VAL A 163 0.64 1.41 -13.48
CA VAL A 163 1.18 0.21 -12.83
C VAL A 163 1.65 0.57 -11.41
N THR A 164 2.35 1.69 -11.26
CA THR A 164 2.75 2.21 -9.95
C THR A 164 1.55 2.43 -9.04
N ALA A 165 0.47 3.02 -9.56
CA ALA A 165 -0.77 3.21 -8.83
C ALA A 165 -1.36 1.89 -8.32
N PHE A 166 -1.46 0.89 -9.19
CA PHE A 166 -1.99 -0.43 -8.84
C PHE A 166 -1.11 -1.17 -7.83
N LEU A 167 0.21 -1.12 -8.04
CA LEU A 167 1.20 -1.68 -7.11
C LEU A 167 1.10 -1.03 -5.73
N SER A 168 0.91 0.29 -5.66
CA SER A 168 0.88 1.03 -4.39
C SER A 168 -0.34 0.72 -3.52
N VAL A 169 -1.44 0.29 -4.11
CA VAL A 169 -2.72 0.04 -3.42
C VAL A 169 -3.10 -1.44 -3.46
N GLY A 170 -3.31 -2.02 -4.62
CA GLY A 170 -3.79 -3.40 -4.77
C GLY A 170 -2.82 -4.42 -4.18
N SER A 171 -1.54 -4.35 -4.57
CA SER A 171 -0.51 -5.24 -4.03
C SER A 171 -0.34 -5.08 -2.53
N LYS A 172 -0.40 -3.83 -2.02
CA LYS A 172 -0.30 -3.56 -0.58
C LYS A 172 -1.49 -4.15 0.18
N ALA A 173 -2.72 -3.96 -0.32
CA ALA A 173 -3.92 -4.53 0.28
C ALA A 173 -3.84 -6.06 0.37
N ALA A 174 -3.49 -6.72 -0.72
CA ALA A 174 -3.34 -8.17 -0.74
C ALA A 174 -2.20 -8.66 0.19
N SER A 175 -1.10 -7.91 0.28
CA SER A 175 0.01 -8.24 1.18
C SER A 175 -0.39 -8.11 2.65
N PHE A 176 -1.16 -7.09 3.03
CA PHE A 176 -1.70 -6.98 4.38
C PHE A 176 -2.74 -8.05 4.68
N ALA A 177 -3.57 -8.46 3.70
CA ALA A 177 -4.47 -9.60 3.87
C ALA A 177 -3.70 -10.89 4.17
N MET A 178 -2.67 -11.19 3.38
CA MET A 178 -1.79 -12.35 3.60
C MET A 178 -1.07 -12.28 4.95
N LEU A 179 -0.60 -11.09 5.35
CA LEU A 179 0.06 -10.87 6.62
C LEU A 179 -0.87 -11.18 7.80
N LEU A 180 -2.11 -10.67 7.79
CA LEU A 180 -3.10 -11.00 8.82
C LEU A 180 -3.37 -12.49 8.89
N ARG A 181 -3.57 -13.16 7.75
CA ARG A 181 -3.82 -14.60 7.72
C ARG A 181 -2.66 -15.41 8.31
N ILE A 182 -1.42 -15.09 7.93
CA ILE A 182 -0.28 -15.86 8.43
C ILE A 182 -0.04 -15.59 9.93
N PHE A 183 -0.02 -14.33 10.35
CA PHE A 183 0.40 -13.97 11.71
C PHE A 183 -0.74 -14.00 12.73
N VAL A 184 -1.93 -13.52 12.35
CA VAL A 184 -3.07 -13.47 13.28
C VAL A 184 -3.79 -14.81 13.33
N GLU A 185 -4.12 -15.41 12.17
CA GLU A 185 -4.83 -16.69 12.12
C GLU A 185 -3.89 -17.90 12.29
N GLY A 186 -2.72 -17.88 11.64
CA GLY A 186 -1.81 -19.03 11.60
C GLY A 186 -0.84 -19.12 12.79
N LEU A 187 -0.45 -17.97 13.37
CA LEU A 187 0.60 -17.92 14.39
C LEU A 187 0.15 -17.18 15.68
N PRO A 188 -1.08 -17.39 16.21
CA PRO A 188 -1.53 -16.70 17.41
C PRO A 188 -0.68 -17.05 18.64
N ALA A 189 -0.16 -18.28 18.73
CA ALA A 189 0.70 -18.73 19.83
C ALA A 189 2.06 -18.01 19.89
N LEU A 190 2.53 -17.42 18.78
CA LEU A 190 3.77 -16.65 18.68
C LEU A 190 3.50 -15.14 18.62
N GLY A 191 2.41 -14.71 19.26
CA GLY A 191 1.94 -13.33 19.22
C GLY A 191 2.94 -12.32 19.77
N ASP A 192 3.63 -12.62 20.87
CA ASP A 192 4.59 -11.73 21.51
C ASP A 192 5.82 -11.48 20.61
N GLU A 193 6.27 -12.51 19.88
CA GLU A 193 7.43 -12.44 19.00
C GLU A 193 7.15 -11.59 17.77
N TRP A 194 6.08 -11.88 17.03
CA TRP A 194 5.80 -11.15 15.79
C TRP A 194 5.22 -9.74 16.05
N ARG A 195 4.50 -9.49 17.13
CA ARG A 195 4.05 -8.14 17.50
C ARG A 195 5.23 -7.22 17.79
N THR A 196 6.21 -7.69 18.57
CA THR A 196 7.44 -6.93 18.85
C THR A 196 8.19 -6.61 17.56
N MET A 197 8.35 -7.58 16.67
CA MET A 197 8.98 -7.37 15.37
C MET A 197 8.24 -6.31 14.54
N PHE A 198 6.90 -6.41 14.41
CA PHE A 198 6.13 -5.46 13.64
C PHE A 198 6.02 -4.09 14.30
N TRP A 199 6.09 -4.00 15.62
CA TRP A 199 6.18 -2.73 16.33
C TRP A 199 7.43 -1.95 15.91
N VAL A 200 8.59 -2.60 15.94
CA VAL A 200 9.86 -2.00 15.51
C VAL A 200 9.80 -1.63 14.04
N LEU A 201 9.33 -2.55 13.17
CA LEU A 201 9.18 -2.28 11.74
C LEU A 201 8.24 -1.11 11.47
N ALA A 202 7.11 -0.99 12.18
CA ALA A 202 6.18 0.12 12.04
C ALA A 202 6.85 1.45 12.38
N ALA A 203 7.52 1.54 13.53
CA ALA A 203 8.19 2.76 14.00
C ALA A 203 9.26 3.26 13.03
N ILE A 204 10.16 2.37 12.59
CA ILE A 204 11.25 2.75 11.66
C ILE A 204 10.71 3.01 10.24
N THR A 205 9.67 2.29 9.79
CA THR A 205 9.08 2.46 8.46
C THR A 205 8.38 3.82 8.34
N MET A 206 7.61 4.23 9.35
CA MET A 206 7.01 5.56 9.40
C MET A 206 8.08 6.65 9.38
N THR A 207 9.14 6.49 10.18
CA THR A 207 10.17 7.51 10.35
C THR A 207 11.03 7.66 9.10
N VAL A 208 11.61 6.57 8.59
CA VAL A 208 12.47 6.60 7.40
C VAL A 208 11.68 7.02 6.17
N GLY A 209 10.46 6.49 5.98
CA GLY A 209 9.60 6.86 4.86
C GLY A 209 9.30 8.35 4.80
N ASN A 210 8.91 8.95 5.93
CA ASN A 210 8.60 10.38 5.98
C ASN A 210 9.84 11.28 5.82
N ILE A 211 10.96 10.94 6.47
CA ILE A 211 12.20 11.72 6.34
C ILE A 211 12.73 11.69 4.90
N ALA A 212 12.74 10.51 4.27
CA ALA A 212 13.21 10.38 2.90
C ALA A 212 12.30 11.10 1.89
N ALA A 213 10.99 11.20 2.13
CA ALA A 213 10.06 11.94 1.29
C ALA A 213 10.34 13.46 1.25
N LEU A 214 10.91 14.04 2.31
CA LEU A 214 11.18 15.48 2.42
C LEU A 214 12.09 16.00 1.30
N THR A 215 13.07 15.21 0.87
CA THR A 215 14.12 15.62 -0.06
C THR A 215 13.82 15.29 -1.53
N GLN A 216 12.72 14.58 -1.80
CA GLN A 216 12.42 14.15 -3.16
C GLN A 216 11.93 15.30 -4.04
N SER A 217 12.47 15.41 -5.26
CA SER A 217 12.00 16.31 -6.32
C SER A 217 11.07 15.63 -7.32
N ASN A 218 11.22 14.31 -7.50
CA ASN A 218 10.34 13.51 -8.32
C ASN A 218 9.06 13.14 -7.54
N LEU A 219 7.89 13.46 -8.10
CA LEU A 219 6.59 13.26 -7.44
C LEU A 219 6.27 11.77 -7.23
N LYS A 220 6.58 10.90 -8.22
CA LYS A 220 6.36 9.45 -8.09
C LYS A 220 7.22 8.86 -6.98
N ARG A 221 8.48 9.30 -6.88
CA ARG A 221 9.41 8.88 -5.85
C ARG A 221 9.01 9.40 -4.47
N MET A 222 8.52 10.64 -4.39
CA MET A 222 7.95 11.21 -3.16
C MET A 222 6.73 10.40 -2.70
N LEU A 223 5.79 10.06 -3.61
CA LEU A 223 4.64 9.22 -3.32
C LEU A 223 5.03 7.77 -2.97
N ALA A 224 6.18 7.27 -3.44
CA ALA A 224 6.72 5.99 -3.03
C ALA A 224 7.15 5.99 -1.56
N TYR A 225 7.92 7.00 -1.14
CA TYR A 225 8.31 7.14 0.27
C TYR A 225 7.10 7.43 1.17
N SER A 226 6.14 8.22 0.69
CA SER A 226 4.83 8.35 1.32
C SER A 226 4.15 6.99 1.51
N SER A 227 4.11 6.16 0.47
CA SER A 227 3.53 4.80 0.51
C SER A 227 4.26 3.88 1.50
N ILE A 228 5.58 4.03 1.66
CA ILE A 228 6.37 3.34 2.68
C ILE A 228 5.91 3.80 4.08
N ALA A 229 5.80 5.10 4.32
CA ALA A 229 5.31 5.62 5.60
C ALA A 229 3.89 5.12 5.91
N HIS A 230 2.99 5.10 4.92
CA HIS A 230 1.64 4.56 5.08
C HIS A 230 1.62 3.06 5.40
N ALA A 231 2.57 2.26 4.89
CA ALA A 231 2.73 0.86 5.32
C ALA A 231 3.08 0.77 6.82
N GLY A 232 3.92 1.68 7.32
CA GLY A 232 4.20 1.79 8.75
C GLY A 232 2.96 2.12 9.59
N TYR A 233 2.09 3.03 9.13
CA TYR A 233 0.82 3.29 9.81
C TYR A 233 -0.10 2.05 9.78
N LEU A 234 -0.24 1.36 8.66
CA LEU A 234 -1.04 0.13 8.57
C LEU A 234 -0.54 -0.97 9.50
N LEU A 235 0.77 -1.09 9.70
CA LEU A 235 1.35 -2.05 10.65
C LEU A 235 0.90 -1.81 12.09
N ILE A 236 0.51 -0.58 12.47
CA ILE A 236 -0.06 -0.32 13.81
C ILE A 236 -1.25 -1.22 14.08
N GLY A 237 -2.17 -1.36 13.11
CA GLY A 237 -3.34 -2.23 13.28
C GLY A 237 -3.00 -3.72 13.43
N VAL A 238 -1.90 -4.16 12.81
CA VAL A 238 -1.37 -5.52 12.98
C VAL A 238 -0.79 -5.69 14.39
N VAL A 239 0.01 -4.73 14.86
CA VAL A 239 0.61 -4.73 16.21
C VAL A 239 -0.47 -4.78 17.27
N VAL A 240 -1.51 -3.96 17.15
CA VAL A 240 -2.66 -3.97 18.05
C VAL A 240 -3.33 -5.35 18.08
N GLY A 241 -3.52 -5.99 16.93
CA GLY A 241 -3.99 -7.38 16.81
C GLY A 241 -5.40 -7.65 17.35
N THR A 242 -6.14 -6.63 17.80
CA THR A 242 -7.53 -6.74 18.23
C THR A 242 -8.48 -6.55 17.06
N GLU A 243 -9.74 -7.00 17.20
CA GLU A 243 -10.79 -6.76 16.20
C GLU A 243 -10.89 -5.26 15.84
N ARG A 244 -10.86 -4.38 16.84
CA ARG A 244 -10.88 -2.93 16.64
C ARG A 244 -9.64 -2.42 15.90
N GLY A 245 -8.46 -2.94 16.21
CA GLY A 245 -7.20 -2.59 15.52
C GLY A 245 -7.19 -3.00 14.06
N VAL A 246 -7.63 -4.22 13.79
CA VAL A 246 -7.77 -4.74 12.43
C VAL A 246 -8.84 -3.98 11.65
N ALA A 247 -10.02 -3.72 12.24
CA ALA A 247 -11.06 -2.92 11.62
C ALA A 247 -10.57 -1.51 11.25
N ALA A 248 -9.84 -0.84 12.16
CA ALA A 248 -9.25 0.47 11.91
C ALA A 248 -8.21 0.46 10.77
N MET A 249 -7.40 -0.60 10.70
CA MET A 249 -6.46 -0.82 9.59
C MET A 249 -7.19 -1.03 8.25
N LEU A 250 -8.29 -1.80 8.24
CA LEU A 250 -9.10 -2.01 7.04
C LEU A 250 -9.72 -0.71 6.54
N VAL A 251 -10.29 0.11 7.45
CA VAL A 251 -10.78 1.44 7.11
C VAL A 251 -9.69 2.29 6.50
N TYR A 252 -8.51 2.32 7.13
CA TYR A 252 -7.37 3.10 6.63
C TYR A 252 -6.95 2.66 5.23
N LEU A 253 -6.93 1.37 4.98
CA LEU A 253 -6.61 0.80 3.68
C LEU A 253 -7.65 1.13 2.61
N GLY A 254 -8.95 1.10 2.97
CA GLY A 254 -10.04 1.53 2.09
C GLY A 254 -9.97 3.00 1.73
N VAL A 255 -9.63 3.85 2.69
CA VAL A 255 -9.39 5.29 2.47
C VAL A 255 -8.14 5.52 1.62
N TYR A 256 -7.06 4.80 1.92
CA TYR A 256 -5.79 4.87 1.19
C TYR A 256 -5.95 4.58 -0.29
N LEU A 257 -6.86 3.65 -0.65
CA LEU A 257 -7.20 3.33 -2.05
C LEU A 257 -7.55 4.60 -2.83
N PHE A 258 -8.50 5.40 -2.33
CA PHE A 258 -9.00 6.55 -3.07
C PHE A 258 -7.96 7.68 -3.17
N MET A 259 -7.31 8.03 -2.06
CA MET A 259 -6.36 9.15 -2.05
C MET A 259 -5.09 8.83 -2.83
N GLN A 260 -4.61 7.59 -2.79
CA GLN A 260 -3.39 7.20 -3.50
C GLN A 260 -3.63 7.01 -5.00
N LEU A 261 -4.68 6.28 -5.38
CA LEU A 261 -5.04 6.14 -6.80
C LEU A 261 -5.38 7.48 -7.43
N GLY A 262 -6.05 8.37 -6.70
CA GLY A 262 -6.38 9.71 -7.16
C GLY A 262 -5.14 10.56 -7.43
N ALA A 263 -4.16 10.55 -6.52
CA ALA A 263 -2.89 11.24 -6.72
C ALA A 263 -2.16 10.72 -7.96
N PHE A 264 -2.03 9.40 -8.12
CA PHE A 264 -1.42 8.80 -9.32
C PHE A 264 -2.25 8.98 -10.60
N ALA A 265 -3.58 9.09 -10.52
CA ALA A 265 -4.42 9.40 -11.66
C ALA A 265 -4.06 10.79 -12.24
N ILE A 266 -3.79 11.77 -11.39
CA ILE A 266 -3.35 13.10 -11.82
C ILE A 266 -1.95 13.04 -12.43
N VAL A 267 -1.00 12.34 -11.80
CA VAL A 267 0.34 12.14 -12.38
C VAL A 267 0.24 11.47 -13.76
N THR A 268 -0.65 10.47 -13.89
CA THR A 268 -0.92 9.82 -15.19
C THR A 268 -1.51 10.79 -16.21
N ALA A 269 -2.44 11.66 -15.80
CA ALA A 269 -3.06 12.66 -16.67
C ALA A 269 -2.09 13.78 -17.10
N MET A 270 -1.04 14.03 -16.33
CA MET A 270 0.02 14.99 -16.66
C MET A 270 0.95 14.48 -17.76
N ARG A 271 1.06 13.16 -17.96
CA ARG A 271 1.91 12.55 -18.97
C ARG A 271 1.45 12.92 -20.38
N ARG A 272 2.35 13.47 -21.18
CA ARG A 272 2.14 13.85 -22.59
C ARG A 272 3.37 13.46 -23.42
N SER A 273 3.26 13.62 -24.75
CA SER A 273 4.35 13.34 -25.67
C SER A 273 5.63 14.14 -25.40
N ASP A 274 5.47 15.37 -24.90
CA ASP A 274 6.52 16.35 -24.64
C ASP A 274 6.86 16.55 -23.15
N ILE A 275 6.02 16.07 -22.24
CA ILE A 275 6.17 16.25 -20.78
C ILE A 275 6.06 14.89 -20.09
N ILE A 276 7.05 14.51 -19.30
CA ILE A 276 7.00 13.30 -18.47
C ILE A 276 5.97 13.49 -17.35
N GLY A 277 5.91 14.65 -16.71
CA GLY A 277 4.89 15.03 -15.73
C GLY A 277 5.08 14.39 -14.36
N ASP A 278 6.30 13.96 -14.01
CA ASP A 278 6.61 13.31 -12.75
C ASP A 278 7.52 14.12 -11.81
N GLU A 279 7.98 15.30 -12.23
CA GLU A 279 8.73 16.22 -11.39
C GLU A 279 7.79 17.22 -10.68
N LEU A 280 8.17 17.65 -9.46
CA LEU A 280 7.36 18.64 -8.71
C LEU A 280 7.19 19.97 -9.47
N LYS A 281 8.19 20.39 -10.22
CA LYS A 281 8.13 21.59 -11.06
C LYS A 281 7.10 21.50 -12.18
N ASP A 282 6.76 20.30 -12.64
CA ASP A 282 5.74 20.08 -13.68
C ASP A 282 4.33 20.45 -13.19
N LEU A 283 4.17 20.57 -11.85
CA LEU A 283 2.94 21.01 -11.20
C LEU A 283 2.78 22.54 -11.18
N ASN A 284 3.82 23.32 -11.53
CA ASN A 284 3.75 24.78 -11.47
C ASN A 284 2.53 25.33 -12.21
N GLY A 285 1.74 26.15 -11.50
CA GLY A 285 0.54 26.76 -12.05
C GLY A 285 -0.59 25.80 -12.42
N LEU A 286 -0.58 24.55 -11.94
CA LEU A 286 -1.62 23.56 -12.26
C LEU A 286 -3.02 24.08 -11.94
N PHE A 287 -3.18 24.79 -10.83
CA PHE A 287 -4.46 25.35 -10.42
C PHE A 287 -4.97 26.43 -11.40
N LYS A 288 -4.06 27.25 -11.96
CA LYS A 288 -4.42 28.28 -12.96
C LYS A 288 -4.81 27.66 -14.31
N ARG A 289 -4.06 26.64 -14.78
CA ARG A 289 -4.30 26.02 -16.10
C ARG A 289 -5.38 24.93 -16.11
N SER A 290 -5.63 24.26 -14.99
CA SER A 290 -6.61 23.18 -14.84
C SER A 290 -7.19 23.15 -13.43
N PRO A 291 -8.11 24.09 -13.08
CA PRO A 291 -8.58 24.28 -11.70
C PRO A 291 -9.18 23.00 -11.07
N ALA A 292 -9.96 22.23 -11.82
CA ALA A 292 -10.59 21.00 -11.34
C ALA A 292 -9.55 19.92 -10.98
N VAL A 293 -8.50 19.77 -11.79
CA VAL A 293 -7.40 18.82 -11.54
C VAL A 293 -6.56 19.29 -10.37
N GLY A 294 -6.27 20.61 -10.28
CA GLY A 294 -5.57 21.21 -9.15
C GLY A 294 -6.33 21.03 -7.83
N PHE A 295 -7.66 21.24 -7.83
CA PHE A 295 -8.50 20.99 -6.65
C PHE A 295 -8.53 19.52 -6.26
N ALA A 296 -8.62 18.59 -7.20
CA ALA A 296 -8.55 17.16 -6.93
C ALA A 296 -7.22 16.79 -6.28
N MET A 297 -6.09 17.30 -6.81
CA MET A 297 -4.76 17.04 -6.22
C MET A 297 -4.64 17.62 -4.82
N LEU A 298 -5.20 18.82 -4.57
CA LEU A 298 -5.27 19.41 -3.23
C LEU A 298 -5.99 18.46 -2.27
N CYS A 299 -7.17 17.96 -2.64
CA CYS A 299 -7.93 17.02 -1.81
C CYS A 299 -7.11 15.76 -1.46
N PHE A 300 -6.38 15.20 -2.43
CA PHE A 300 -5.55 14.01 -2.19
C PHE A 300 -4.35 14.32 -1.31
N MET A 301 -3.66 15.44 -1.50
CA MET A 301 -2.51 15.83 -0.67
C MET A 301 -2.93 16.10 0.77
N LEU A 302 -4.05 16.80 0.99
CA LEU A 302 -4.59 17.02 2.33
C LEU A 302 -5.01 15.70 2.98
N SER A 303 -5.60 14.78 2.21
CA SER A 303 -6.02 13.47 2.72
C SER A 303 -4.83 12.59 3.09
N LEU A 304 -3.81 12.50 2.25
CA LEU A 304 -2.57 11.77 2.55
C LEU A 304 -1.87 12.35 3.79
N GLY A 305 -1.87 13.68 3.92
CA GLY A 305 -1.38 14.38 5.12
C GLY A 305 -2.19 14.08 6.38
N GLY A 306 -3.47 13.70 6.21
CA GLY A 306 -4.39 13.49 7.34
C GLY A 306 -4.94 14.80 7.91
N ILE A 307 -5.33 15.74 7.04
CA ILE A 307 -5.90 17.04 7.42
C ILE A 307 -7.43 16.96 7.33
N PRO A 308 -8.18 17.37 8.39
CA PRO A 308 -9.64 17.42 8.34
C PRO A 308 -10.15 18.36 7.24
N PRO A 309 -11.31 18.11 6.62
CA PRO A 309 -12.28 17.01 6.83
C PRO A 309 -12.11 15.82 5.86
N THR A 310 -10.90 15.41 5.58
CA THR A 310 -10.62 14.36 4.59
C THR A 310 -10.64 12.95 5.17
N ALA A 311 -10.82 11.96 4.30
CA ALA A 311 -10.87 10.56 4.68
C ALA A 311 -9.58 10.05 5.36
N GLY A 312 -8.41 10.55 4.95
CA GLY A 312 -7.13 10.17 5.55
C GLY A 312 -7.00 10.57 7.02
N PHE A 313 -7.61 11.71 7.42
CA PHE A 313 -7.71 12.09 8.82
C PHE A 313 -8.56 11.09 9.62
N MET A 314 -9.73 10.71 9.11
CA MET A 314 -10.62 9.75 9.78
C MET A 314 -9.94 8.39 9.94
N GLY A 315 -9.26 7.91 8.92
CA GLY A 315 -8.51 6.66 8.97
C GLY A 315 -7.39 6.67 10.02
N LYS A 316 -6.58 7.75 10.08
CA LYS A 316 -5.54 7.93 11.12
C LYS A 316 -6.14 8.01 12.51
N MET A 317 -7.21 8.78 12.68
CA MET A 317 -7.88 8.97 13.97
C MET A 317 -8.34 7.62 14.57
N TRP A 318 -8.99 6.78 13.77
CA TRP A 318 -9.43 5.47 14.26
C TRP A 318 -8.29 4.51 14.53
N LEU A 319 -7.27 4.51 13.66
CA LEU A 319 -6.10 3.64 13.83
C LEU A 319 -5.32 4.00 15.10
N PHE A 320 -5.10 5.29 15.34
CA PHE A 320 -4.41 5.77 16.53
C PHE A 320 -5.28 5.56 17.79
N GLY A 321 -6.60 5.77 17.70
CA GLY A 321 -7.53 5.48 18.79
C GLY A 321 -7.49 4.00 19.20
N ALA A 322 -7.52 3.07 18.25
CA ALA A 322 -7.40 1.65 18.53
C ALA A 322 -6.05 1.28 19.18
N ALA A 323 -4.96 1.93 18.79
CA ALA A 323 -3.65 1.72 19.37
C ALA A 323 -3.55 2.28 20.81
N ILE A 324 -4.18 3.45 21.09
CA ILE A 324 -4.25 4.01 22.46
C ILE A 324 -5.00 3.06 23.38
N ASP A 325 -6.16 2.54 22.94
CA ASP A 325 -6.97 1.61 23.73
C ASP A 325 -6.24 0.28 24.02
N ALA A 326 -5.32 -0.11 23.12
CA ALA A 326 -4.46 -1.28 23.31
C ALA A 326 -3.20 -1.01 24.14
N GLY A 327 -3.00 0.23 24.61
CA GLY A 327 -1.83 0.61 25.40
C GLY A 327 -0.57 0.95 24.59
N GLU A 328 -0.64 0.99 23.24
CA GLU A 328 0.49 1.25 22.35
C GLU A 328 0.80 2.76 22.21
N ILE A 329 0.86 3.47 23.33
CA ILE A 329 0.97 4.93 23.39
C ILE A 329 2.23 5.44 22.67
N TRP A 330 3.38 4.79 22.86
CA TRP A 330 4.65 5.22 22.25
C TRP A 330 4.61 5.08 20.72
N LEU A 331 3.97 4.05 20.20
CA LEU A 331 3.82 3.87 18.77
C LEU A 331 2.91 4.97 18.18
N VAL A 332 1.86 5.38 18.90
CA VAL A 332 1.01 6.50 18.53
C VAL A 332 1.76 7.82 18.55
N VAL A 333 2.59 8.09 19.57
CA VAL A 333 3.42 9.30 19.63
C VAL A 333 4.34 9.38 18.40
N ILE A 334 5.02 8.29 18.07
CA ILE A 334 5.84 8.20 16.85
C ILE A 334 5.02 8.48 15.61
N ALA A 335 3.82 7.89 15.50
CA ALA A 335 2.93 8.06 14.37
C ALA A 335 2.43 9.51 14.20
N VAL A 336 2.06 10.17 15.29
CA VAL A 336 1.61 11.58 15.27
C VAL A 336 2.75 12.52 14.84
N VAL A 337 3.95 12.36 15.41
CA VAL A 337 5.14 13.13 15.00
C VAL A 337 5.43 12.93 13.51
N ASN A 338 5.41 11.69 13.04
CA ASN A 338 5.61 11.36 11.63
C ASN A 338 4.50 11.93 10.73
N SER A 339 3.26 11.96 11.20
CA SER A 339 2.16 12.59 10.48
C SER A 339 2.37 14.10 10.33
N ALA A 340 2.88 14.77 11.37
CA ALA A 340 3.24 16.19 11.30
C ALA A 340 4.39 16.44 10.30
N ILE A 341 5.42 15.60 10.30
CA ILE A 341 6.52 15.68 9.32
C ILE A 341 5.96 15.52 7.90
N SER A 342 5.02 14.60 7.70
CA SER A 342 4.43 14.34 6.37
C SER A 342 3.69 15.54 5.79
N ALA A 343 3.10 16.39 6.63
CA ALA A 343 2.39 17.58 6.18
C ALA A 343 3.28 18.51 5.32
N TYR A 344 4.57 18.59 5.62
CA TYR A 344 5.50 19.42 4.87
C TYR A 344 5.59 19.05 3.39
N TYR A 345 5.86 17.79 3.06
CA TYR A 345 6.06 17.42 1.66
C TYR A 345 4.74 17.34 0.87
N TYR A 346 3.61 17.08 1.51
CA TYR A 346 2.30 17.19 0.86
C TYR A 346 1.91 18.64 0.59
N LEU A 347 2.11 19.54 1.55
CA LEU A 347 1.86 20.96 1.35
C LEU A 347 2.84 21.58 0.35
N ARG A 348 4.08 21.07 0.24
CA ARG A 348 5.03 21.47 -0.79
C ARG A 348 4.45 21.24 -2.21
N VAL A 349 3.74 20.14 -2.45
CA VAL A 349 3.02 19.91 -3.73
C VAL A 349 2.00 21.01 -3.97
N VAL A 350 1.22 21.39 -2.94
CA VAL A 350 0.23 22.46 -3.02
C VAL A 350 0.88 23.81 -3.33
N VAL A 351 2.05 24.09 -2.74
CA VAL A 351 2.82 25.32 -3.01
C VAL A 351 3.21 25.40 -4.48
N PHE A 352 3.74 24.31 -5.07
CA PHE A 352 4.07 24.27 -6.50
C PHE A 352 2.85 24.51 -7.39
N MET A 353 1.69 23.93 -7.05
CA MET A 353 0.47 24.07 -7.85
C MET A 353 -0.15 25.46 -7.82
N TRP A 354 -0.02 26.16 -6.71
CA TRP A 354 -0.83 27.37 -6.42
C TRP A 354 0.00 28.64 -6.26
N ILE A 355 1.12 28.60 -5.54
CA ILE A 355 1.84 29.78 -5.06
C ILE A 355 3.05 30.10 -5.95
N ASN A 356 3.71 29.10 -6.53
CA ASN A 356 4.86 29.34 -7.37
C ASN A 356 4.51 30.22 -8.56
N GLU A 357 5.20 31.36 -8.68
CA GLU A 357 5.02 32.35 -9.75
C GLU A 357 5.75 32.00 -11.05
N ASP A 358 6.52 30.91 -11.07
CA ASP A 358 7.15 30.39 -12.28
C ASP A 358 6.11 30.15 -13.38
N GLU A 359 6.50 30.35 -14.63
CA GLU A 359 5.59 30.14 -15.77
C GLU A 359 4.93 28.75 -15.71
N PRO A 360 3.59 28.68 -15.94
CA PRO A 360 2.88 27.42 -15.94
C PRO A 360 3.48 26.44 -16.96
N VAL A 361 3.87 25.26 -16.52
CA VAL A 361 4.43 24.24 -17.40
C VAL A 361 3.33 23.54 -18.20
N GLY A 362 3.26 23.82 -19.50
CA GLY A 362 2.40 23.14 -20.46
C GLY A 362 0.95 23.69 -20.55
N SER A 363 0.19 23.12 -21.48
CA SER A 363 -1.20 23.49 -21.77
C SER A 363 -2.18 22.90 -20.72
N PRO A 364 -3.46 23.37 -20.69
CA PRO A 364 -4.49 22.78 -19.82
C PRO A 364 -4.63 21.25 -19.98
N ILE A 365 -4.87 20.55 -18.89
CA ILE A 365 -5.06 19.09 -18.91
C ILE A 365 -6.47 18.78 -19.35
N THR A 366 -6.60 18.11 -20.48
CA THR A 366 -7.89 17.60 -20.99
C THR A 366 -8.07 16.17 -20.53
N LEU A 367 -9.09 15.91 -19.71
CA LEU A 367 -9.41 14.59 -19.22
C LEU A 367 -10.34 13.88 -20.22
N GLY A 368 -9.91 12.73 -20.76
CA GLY A 368 -10.82 11.84 -21.44
C GLY A 368 -11.84 11.20 -20.49
N PRO A 369 -12.97 10.66 -20.98
CA PRO A 369 -14.06 10.13 -20.14
C PRO A 369 -13.61 9.08 -19.11
N ALA A 370 -12.73 8.16 -19.49
CA ALA A 370 -12.22 7.12 -18.59
C ALA A 370 -11.39 7.71 -17.44
N MET A 371 -10.49 8.66 -17.74
CA MET A 371 -9.69 9.33 -16.72
C MET A 371 -10.54 10.22 -15.81
N ALA A 372 -11.54 10.93 -16.38
CA ALA A 372 -12.47 11.73 -15.62
C ALA A 372 -13.30 10.88 -14.64
N LEU A 373 -13.75 9.69 -15.09
CA LEU A 373 -14.46 8.74 -14.24
C LEU A 373 -13.55 8.21 -13.10
N ALA A 374 -12.32 7.80 -13.42
CA ALA A 374 -11.35 7.34 -12.42
C ALA A 374 -11.08 8.40 -11.36
N LEU A 375 -10.83 9.64 -11.79
CA LEU A 375 -10.58 10.77 -10.91
C LEU A 375 -11.82 11.14 -10.08
N GLY A 376 -13.01 11.10 -10.70
CA GLY A 376 -14.29 11.35 -10.02
C GLY A 376 -14.55 10.34 -8.90
N ILE A 377 -14.33 9.04 -9.15
CA ILE A 377 -14.43 7.97 -8.14
C ILE A 377 -13.46 8.26 -6.97
N ALA A 378 -12.22 8.61 -7.28
CA ALA A 378 -11.19 8.86 -6.26
C ALA A 378 -11.53 10.09 -5.40
N VAL A 379 -11.94 11.21 -6.01
CA VAL A 379 -12.32 12.45 -5.29
C VAL A 379 -13.55 12.20 -4.42
N LEU A 380 -14.61 11.62 -5.01
CA LEU A 380 -15.84 11.31 -4.27
C LEU A 380 -15.57 10.39 -3.08
N GLY A 381 -14.80 9.30 -3.30
CA GLY A 381 -14.42 8.40 -2.21
C GLY A 381 -13.65 9.12 -1.10
N THR A 382 -12.70 9.99 -1.46
CA THR A 382 -11.91 10.75 -0.48
C THR A 382 -12.76 11.73 0.32
N LEU A 383 -13.69 12.44 -0.31
CA LEU A 383 -14.51 13.44 0.36
C LEU A 383 -15.67 12.80 1.14
N VAL A 384 -16.37 11.84 0.54
CA VAL A 384 -17.52 11.16 1.17
C VAL A 384 -17.06 10.41 2.42
N LEU A 385 -15.98 9.64 2.34
CA LEU A 385 -15.45 8.90 3.49
C LEU A 385 -14.82 9.83 4.54
N GLY A 386 -14.47 11.06 4.19
CA GLY A 386 -14.04 12.08 5.14
C GLY A 386 -15.18 12.61 6.01
N VAL A 387 -16.38 12.74 5.42
CA VAL A 387 -17.56 13.30 6.11
C VAL A 387 -18.46 12.21 6.67
N TYR A 388 -18.63 11.10 5.94
CA TYR A 388 -19.50 9.99 6.33
C TYR A 388 -18.78 8.63 6.23
N PRO A 389 -17.87 8.35 7.16
CA PRO A 389 -17.05 7.14 7.15
C PRO A 389 -17.77 5.89 7.67
N GLN A 390 -18.96 6.05 8.27
CA GLN A 390 -19.66 4.99 9.02
C GLN A 390 -19.91 3.72 8.20
N ALA A 391 -20.27 3.89 6.92
CA ALA A 391 -20.53 2.74 6.04
C ALA A 391 -19.27 1.87 5.85
N LEU A 392 -18.11 2.49 5.61
CA LEU A 392 -16.85 1.76 5.49
C LEU A 392 -16.43 1.13 6.82
N PHE A 393 -16.71 1.82 7.94
CA PHE A 393 -16.36 1.33 9.27
C PHE A 393 -17.17 0.07 9.66
N SER A 394 -18.49 0.05 9.42
CA SER A 394 -19.33 -1.12 9.69
C SER A 394 -18.89 -2.35 8.87
N GLU A 395 -18.57 -2.16 7.59
CA GLU A 395 -18.05 -3.24 6.74
C GLU A 395 -16.68 -3.74 7.21
N ALA A 396 -15.81 -2.83 7.66
CA ALA A 396 -14.50 -3.17 8.18
C ALA A 396 -14.61 -3.94 9.51
N GLN A 397 -15.51 -3.54 10.41
CA GLN A 397 -15.78 -4.29 11.64
C GLN A 397 -16.31 -5.70 11.36
N SER A 398 -17.30 -5.81 10.47
CA SER A 398 -17.83 -7.12 10.06
C SER A 398 -16.75 -8.01 9.46
N ALA A 399 -15.83 -7.43 8.67
CA ALA A 399 -14.72 -8.17 8.09
C ALA A 399 -13.67 -8.58 9.14
N ALA A 400 -13.38 -7.72 10.12
CA ALA A 400 -12.44 -8.03 11.19
C ALA A 400 -12.95 -9.14 12.10
N ALA A 401 -14.28 -9.15 12.38
CA ALA A 401 -14.92 -10.19 13.20
C ALA A 401 -14.89 -11.60 12.56
N THR A 402 -14.61 -11.70 11.25
CA THR A 402 -14.48 -13.02 10.57
C THR A 402 -13.09 -13.63 10.67
N LEU A 403 -12.10 -12.94 11.25
CA LEU A 403 -10.76 -13.49 11.42
C LEU A 403 -10.73 -14.37 12.68
N ASP A 404 -10.58 -15.69 12.47
CA ASP A 404 -10.36 -16.64 13.53
C ASP A 404 -9.00 -16.33 14.21
N GLY A 405 -8.95 -16.35 15.54
CA GLY A 405 -7.71 -16.07 16.30
C GLY A 405 -7.62 -14.68 16.96
N ILE A 406 -8.40 -13.69 16.55
CA ILE A 406 -8.44 -12.38 17.24
C ILE A 406 -8.96 -12.53 18.68
N SER A 407 -9.94 -13.39 18.92
CA SER A 407 -10.53 -13.62 20.24
C SER A 407 -9.62 -14.35 21.23
N SER A 408 -8.64 -15.12 20.75
CA SER A 408 -7.71 -15.89 21.60
C SER A 408 -6.45 -15.10 21.99
N ALA A 409 -6.17 -13.99 21.29
CA ALA A 409 -4.94 -13.21 21.46
C ALA A 409 -5.04 -12.09 22.54
N VAL A 410 -6.23 -11.88 23.11
CA VAL A 410 -6.47 -10.82 24.12
C VAL A 410 -6.77 -11.47 25.47
N SER A 411 -5.74 -11.93 26.19
CA SER A 411 -5.76 -11.97 27.64
C SER A 411 -5.24 -10.62 28.16
N PRO A 412 -6.02 -9.85 28.93
CA PRO A 412 -5.52 -8.61 29.50
C PRO A 412 -4.38 -8.94 30.48
N ARG A 413 -3.21 -8.32 30.29
CA ARG A 413 -2.17 -8.23 31.30
C ARG A 413 -2.51 -7.16 32.33
#